data_523d834062140decb677e47979add274
#
_entry.id   523d834062140decb677e47979add274
#
_cell.length_a   1.000
_cell.length_b   1.000
_cell.length_c   1.000
_cell.angle_alpha   90.00
_cell.angle_beta   90.00
_cell.angle_gamma   90.00
#
_symmetry.space_group_name_H-M   'P 1'
#
loop_
_entity.id
_entity.type
_entity.pdbx_description
1 polymer ?
#
loop_
_entity_poly.entity_id
_entity_poly.type
_entity_poly.pdbx_seq_one_letter_code
_entity_poly.pdbx_strand_id
1 'polypeptide(L)'
;HQATRSDWEKELDVITVEGGTEAERTNFYTALYHSKIIPNIASDVNGQYRRHDMSVATIPAGRRQFSTFSTWDTFRAWHPMMTLLDTTLVNDMVQSLLDMYDASGELPLWPLSAGETGTMIGYHSTSIIADAYLKGIRGYDAEHALEAMKISAEKNKKGADYYIKEGFIPTNIKKESVSCLLEFAYDDWCIAQMAKALG
;
A
#
# COMPACT_ATOMS: atom_id res chain seq x y z
N HIS A 1 -4.36 16.90 25.29
CA HIS A 1 -4.24 17.92 24.24
C HIS A 1 -2.78 18.32 23.95
N GLN A 2 -1.94 18.67 24.96
CA GLN A 2 -0.54 19.06 24.73
C GLN A 2 0.31 17.91 24.14
N ALA A 3 0.18 16.69 24.68
CA ALA A 3 0.90 15.53 24.17
C ALA A 3 0.52 15.24 22.71
N THR A 4 -0.77 15.18 22.39
CA THR A 4 -1.27 14.96 21.03
C THR A 4 -0.79 16.04 20.06
N ARG A 5 -0.77 17.29 20.50
CA ARG A 5 -0.23 18.39 19.68
C ARG A 5 1.28 18.20 19.42
N SER A 6 2.05 17.88 20.45
CA SER A 6 3.48 17.63 20.30
C SER A 6 3.79 16.44 19.36
N ASP A 7 2.94 15.40 19.39
CA ASP A 7 3.10 14.27 18.49
C ASP A 7 2.82 14.67 17.03
N TRP A 8 1.76 15.45 16.78
CA TRP A 8 1.49 15.98 15.44
C TRP A 8 2.56 16.98 14.96
N GLU A 9 3.11 17.81 15.84
CA GLU A 9 4.23 18.70 15.50
C GLU A 9 5.42 17.89 14.99
N LYS A 10 5.81 16.80 15.66
CA LYS A 10 6.88 15.91 15.20
C LYS A 10 6.58 15.27 13.83
N GLU A 11 5.34 14.83 13.63
CA GLU A 11 4.92 14.22 12.38
C GLU A 11 4.93 15.20 11.20
N LEU A 12 4.70 16.47 11.44
CA LEU A 12 4.68 17.51 10.41
C LEU A 12 6.07 18.14 10.16
N ASP A 13 6.98 18.07 11.14
CA ASP A 13 8.34 18.61 11.03
C ASP A 13 9.24 17.85 10.04
N VAL A 14 8.75 16.75 9.44
CA VAL A 14 9.51 15.99 8.43
C VAL A 14 9.79 16.78 7.15
N ILE A 15 9.03 17.87 6.91
CA ILE A 15 9.27 18.81 5.80
C ILE A 15 9.14 20.24 6.35
N THR A 16 10.21 21.02 6.20
CA THR A 16 10.18 22.44 6.50
C THR A 16 10.13 23.24 5.20
N VAL A 17 9.16 24.15 5.09
CA VAL A 17 9.02 25.04 3.94
C VAL A 17 9.27 26.48 4.33
N GLU A 18 10.00 27.20 3.50
CA GLU A 18 10.33 28.61 3.65
C GLU A 18 9.77 29.43 2.48
N GLY A 19 9.55 30.72 2.69
CA GLY A 19 9.00 31.62 1.66
C GLY A 19 7.49 31.48 1.51
N GLY A 20 6.97 32.01 0.41
CA GLY A 20 5.54 32.06 0.14
C GLY A 20 4.74 32.93 1.11
N THR A 21 3.44 33.00 0.92
CA THR A 21 2.49 33.67 1.81
C THR A 21 2.12 32.77 3.00
N GLU A 22 1.53 33.35 4.04
CA GLU A 22 1.00 32.58 5.18
C GLU A 22 -0.07 31.59 4.72
N ALA A 23 -0.94 31.98 3.78
CA ALA A 23 -1.98 31.10 3.23
C ALA A 23 -1.37 29.89 2.49
N GLU A 24 -0.33 30.09 1.72
CA GLU A 24 0.36 28.99 1.02
C GLU A 24 1.02 28.01 2.00
N ARG A 25 1.69 28.50 3.03
CA ARG A 25 2.25 27.64 4.09
C ARG A 25 1.16 26.90 4.87
N THR A 26 0.06 27.56 5.20
CA THR A 26 -1.08 26.92 5.85
C THR A 26 -1.66 25.80 4.99
N ASN A 27 -1.84 26.04 3.69
CA ASN A 27 -2.32 25.03 2.75
C ASN A 27 -1.37 23.85 2.66
N PHE A 28 -0.05 24.09 2.61
CA PHE A 28 0.96 23.04 2.57
C PHE A 28 0.88 22.12 3.79
N TYR A 29 0.93 22.69 5.00
CA TYR A 29 0.88 21.88 6.22
C TYR A 29 -0.48 21.22 6.46
N THR A 30 -1.58 21.82 6.01
CA THR A 30 -2.90 21.22 6.01
C THR A 30 -2.94 19.99 5.09
N ALA A 31 -2.36 20.08 3.89
CA ALA A 31 -2.27 18.96 2.97
C ALA A 31 -1.37 17.85 3.52
N LEU A 32 -0.22 18.20 4.11
CA LEU A 32 0.67 17.23 4.76
C LEU A 32 -0.03 16.53 5.94
N TYR A 33 -0.78 17.26 6.77
CA TYR A 33 -1.58 16.69 7.84
C TYR A 33 -2.62 15.70 7.29
N HIS A 34 -3.39 16.09 6.27
CA HIS A 34 -4.38 15.20 5.66
C HIS A 34 -3.74 13.94 5.06
N SER A 35 -2.54 14.04 4.50
CA SER A 35 -1.82 12.89 3.96
C SER A 35 -1.42 11.85 5.01
N LYS A 36 -1.42 12.20 6.30
CA LYS A 36 -1.05 11.31 7.42
C LYS A 36 -2.24 10.72 8.17
N ILE A 37 -3.48 10.99 7.72
CA ILE A 37 -4.69 10.48 8.39
C ILE A 37 -4.95 9.00 8.02
N ILE A 38 -4.62 8.60 6.80
CA ILE A 38 -4.80 7.25 6.25
C ILE A 38 -3.47 6.83 5.59
N PRO A 39 -3.05 5.55 5.71
CA PRO A 39 -3.68 4.39 6.38
C PRO A 39 -3.75 4.53 7.91
N ASN A 40 -4.72 3.81 8.51
CA ASN A 40 -4.92 3.82 9.96
C ASN A 40 -4.12 2.72 10.65
N ILE A 41 -3.64 2.97 11.86
CA ILE A 41 -3.13 1.92 12.74
C ILE A 41 -4.29 1.00 13.11
N ALA A 42 -4.12 -0.29 12.85
CA ALA A 42 -5.13 -1.33 13.03
C ALA A 42 -4.86 -2.23 14.25
N SER A 43 -3.73 -2.04 14.93
CA SER A 43 -3.40 -2.77 16.16
C SER A 43 -3.77 -1.99 17.41
N ASP A 44 -4.15 -2.73 18.45
CA ASP A 44 -4.30 -2.21 19.80
C ASP A 44 -2.93 -1.88 20.43
N VAL A 45 -2.95 -1.19 21.57
CA VAL A 45 -1.73 -0.80 22.29
C VAL A 45 -0.90 -1.99 22.80
N ASN A 46 -1.50 -3.16 22.94
CA ASN A 46 -0.84 -4.42 23.30
C ASN A 46 -0.30 -5.18 22.06
N GLY A 47 -0.42 -4.58 20.87
CA GLY A 47 0.02 -5.17 19.59
C GLY A 47 -0.95 -6.17 18.97
N GLN A 48 -2.12 -6.41 19.59
CA GLN A 48 -3.11 -7.31 18.99
C GLN A 48 -3.87 -6.63 17.86
N TYR A 49 -4.18 -7.40 16.81
CA TYR A 49 -4.99 -6.95 15.68
C TYR A 49 -5.81 -8.11 15.09
N ARG A 50 -6.89 -7.76 14.39
CA ARG A 50 -7.70 -8.73 13.67
C ARG A 50 -7.18 -8.91 12.25
N ARG A 51 -6.89 -10.16 11.87
CA ARG A 51 -6.45 -10.53 10.53
C ARG A 51 -7.62 -10.62 9.55
N HIS A 52 -7.33 -10.71 8.25
CA HIS A 52 -8.35 -10.87 7.20
C HIS A 52 -9.10 -12.22 7.24
N ASP A 53 -8.55 -13.24 7.89
CA ASP A 53 -9.22 -14.51 8.19
C ASP A 53 -10.07 -14.48 9.48
N MET A 54 -10.22 -13.28 10.07
CA MET A 54 -10.93 -13.01 11.33
C MET A 54 -10.26 -13.57 12.59
N SER A 55 -9.10 -14.19 12.49
CA SER A 55 -8.29 -14.56 13.66
C SER A 55 -7.67 -13.33 14.34
N VAL A 56 -7.16 -13.49 15.54
CA VAL A 56 -6.41 -12.46 16.28
C VAL A 56 -4.94 -12.83 16.26
N ALA A 57 -4.09 -11.89 15.87
CA ALA A 57 -2.64 -12.02 15.92
C ALA A 57 -2.02 -10.89 16.75
N THR A 58 -0.74 -11.03 17.06
CA THR A 58 0.03 -10.01 17.78
C THR A 58 1.25 -9.64 16.94
N ILE A 59 1.44 -8.36 16.67
CA ILE A 59 2.62 -7.88 15.96
C ILE A 59 3.86 -7.89 16.87
N PRO A 60 5.07 -8.02 16.32
CA PRO A 60 6.31 -7.84 17.04
C PRO A 60 6.40 -6.44 17.69
N ALA A 61 7.06 -6.37 18.85
CA ALA A 61 7.27 -5.10 19.53
C ALA A 61 8.00 -4.08 18.63
N GLY A 62 7.51 -2.85 18.62
CA GLY A 62 8.08 -1.75 17.82
C GLY A 62 7.58 -1.67 16.38
N ARG A 63 6.81 -2.66 15.88
CA ARG A 63 6.14 -2.61 14.58
C ARG A 63 4.72 -2.05 14.74
N ARG A 64 4.20 -1.44 13.68
CA ARG A 64 2.80 -1.01 13.57
C ARG A 64 2.08 -1.88 12.54
N GLN A 65 0.82 -2.20 12.79
CA GLN A 65 -0.07 -2.82 11.81
C GLN A 65 -0.99 -1.76 11.24
N PHE A 66 -1.09 -1.72 9.91
CA PHE A 66 -1.92 -0.75 9.21
C PHE A 66 -3.10 -1.41 8.51
N SER A 67 -4.17 -0.66 8.31
CA SER A 67 -5.33 -0.99 7.48
C SER A 67 -5.86 0.27 6.79
N THR A 68 -6.90 0.13 6.00
CA THR A 68 -7.52 1.22 5.24
C THR A 68 -6.56 1.75 4.17
N PHE A 69 -6.07 0.83 3.32
CA PHE A 69 -5.25 1.20 2.18
C PHE A 69 -6.12 1.45 0.96
N SER A 70 -6.07 2.66 0.42
CA SER A 70 -6.62 2.97 -0.90
C SER A 70 -5.51 2.84 -1.94
N THR A 71 -5.08 1.59 -2.24
CA THR A 71 -3.86 1.35 -3.02
C THR A 71 -3.91 1.97 -4.40
N TRP A 72 -5.10 1.97 -5.06
CA TRP A 72 -5.31 2.59 -6.36
C TRP A 72 -5.04 4.11 -6.38
N ASP A 73 -5.32 4.80 -5.28
CA ASP A 73 -5.05 6.23 -5.13
C ASP A 73 -3.61 6.50 -4.71
N THR A 74 -3.13 5.75 -3.71
CA THR A 74 -1.91 6.08 -2.96
C THR A 74 -0.62 5.65 -3.65
N PHE A 75 -0.65 4.63 -4.53
CA PHE A 75 0.53 4.19 -5.25
C PHE A 75 1.11 5.27 -6.16
N ARG A 76 0.27 6.20 -6.63
CA ARG A 76 0.62 7.24 -7.61
C ARG A 76 1.60 8.28 -7.06
N ALA A 77 1.41 8.70 -5.81
CA ALA A 77 2.23 9.75 -5.20
C ALA A 77 2.49 9.56 -3.71
N TRP A 78 1.49 9.12 -2.94
CA TRP A 78 1.58 9.08 -1.49
C TRP A 78 2.62 8.06 -0.99
N HIS A 79 2.56 6.80 -1.44
CA HIS A 79 3.57 5.80 -1.09
C HIS A 79 4.96 6.18 -1.59
N PRO A 80 5.16 6.64 -2.84
CA PRO A 80 6.44 7.17 -3.30
C PRO A 80 6.98 8.31 -2.43
N MET A 81 6.13 9.22 -1.97
CA MET A 81 6.52 10.29 -1.04
C MET A 81 6.98 9.72 0.30
N MET A 82 6.26 8.75 0.86
CA MET A 82 6.64 8.13 2.14
C MET A 82 7.99 7.40 2.07
N THR A 83 8.39 6.87 0.92
CA THR A 83 9.74 6.28 0.75
C THR A 83 10.87 7.30 0.94
N LEU A 84 10.59 8.59 0.81
CA LEU A 84 11.55 9.67 1.04
C LEU A 84 11.49 10.20 2.48
N LEU A 85 10.33 10.14 3.13
CA LEU A 85 10.07 10.79 4.41
C LEU A 85 10.23 9.85 5.61
N ASP A 86 9.77 8.60 5.50
CA ASP A 86 9.76 7.64 6.62
C ASP A 86 9.87 6.20 6.13
N THR A 87 11.09 5.72 6.00
CA THR A 87 11.37 4.34 5.55
C THR A 87 10.92 3.29 6.56
N THR A 88 10.83 3.61 7.85
CA THR A 88 10.32 2.71 8.90
C THR A 88 8.81 2.52 8.72
N LEU A 89 8.09 3.60 8.48
CA LEU A 89 6.67 3.56 8.17
C LEU A 89 6.39 2.71 6.93
N VAL A 90 7.20 2.88 5.88
CA VAL A 90 7.06 2.09 4.63
C VAL A 90 7.28 0.60 4.89
N ASN A 91 8.29 0.22 5.67
CA ASN A 91 8.48 -1.19 6.05
C ASN A 91 7.27 -1.75 6.80
N ASP A 92 6.74 -1.03 7.79
CA ASP A 92 5.54 -1.44 8.54
C ASP A 92 4.32 -1.61 7.62
N MET A 93 4.16 -0.72 6.62
CA MET A 93 3.07 -0.81 5.65
C MET A 93 3.22 -2.01 4.73
N VAL A 94 4.40 -2.23 4.15
CA VAL A 94 4.65 -3.40 3.30
C VAL A 94 4.40 -4.69 4.08
N GLN A 95 4.91 -4.77 5.30
CA GLN A 95 4.67 -5.93 6.15
C GLN A 95 3.17 -6.12 6.48
N SER A 96 2.43 -5.02 6.64
CA SER A 96 0.97 -5.11 6.85
C SER A 96 0.24 -5.67 5.62
N LEU A 97 0.68 -5.31 4.41
CA LEU A 97 0.15 -5.90 3.16
C LEU A 97 0.47 -7.40 3.06
N LEU A 98 1.67 -7.80 3.48
CA LEU A 98 2.08 -9.22 3.51
C LEU A 98 1.31 -10.02 4.57
N ASP A 99 1.09 -9.46 5.76
CA ASP A 99 0.25 -10.09 6.79
C ASP A 99 -1.20 -10.31 6.32
N MET A 100 -1.72 -9.39 5.48
CA MET A 100 -3.04 -9.56 4.83
C MET A 100 -3.00 -10.68 3.79
N TYR A 101 -1.95 -10.74 2.97
CA TYR A 101 -1.71 -11.85 2.04
C TYR A 101 -1.64 -13.20 2.77
N ASP A 102 -0.89 -13.31 3.86
CA ASP A 102 -0.74 -14.53 4.65
C ASP A 102 -2.08 -15.01 5.26
N ALA A 103 -3.00 -14.09 5.51
CA ALA A 103 -4.31 -14.41 6.04
C ALA A 103 -5.36 -14.75 4.98
N SER A 104 -5.25 -14.17 3.77
CA SER A 104 -6.28 -14.27 2.72
C SER A 104 -5.83 -15.04 1.48
N GLY A 105 -4.50 -15.17 1.28
CA GLY A 105 -3.90 -15.79 0.10
C GLY A 105 -3.79 -14.85 -1.11
N GLU A 106 -4.12 -13.57 -0.95
CA GLU A 106 -3.99 -12.52 -1.97
C GLU A 106 -3.56 -11.19 -1.33
N LEU A 107 -2.72 -10.42 -2.00
CA LEU A 107 -2.44 -9.05 -1.58
C LEU A 107 -3.71 -8.20 -1.70
N PRO A 108 -3.97 -7.29 -0.75
CA PRO A 108 -5.18 -6.51 -0.77
C PRO A 108 -5.20 -5.49 -1.91
N LEU A 109 -6.40 -5.21 -2.42
CA LEU A 109 -6.67 -4.13 -3.38
C LEU A 109 -7.09 -2.85 -2.66
N TRP A 110 -8.09 -2.98 -1.80
CA TRP A 110 -8.65 -1.89 -1.01
C TRP A 110 -9.15 -2.39 0.34
N PRO A 111 -8.24 -2.76 1.26
CA PRO A 111 -8.63 -3.30 2.56
C PRO A 111 -9.24 -2.22 3.44
N LEU A 112 -10.35 -2.55 4.09
CA LEU A 112 -10.99 -1.72 5.10
C LEU A 112 -11.13 -2.52 6.40
N SER A 113 -10.51 -2.03 7.48
CA SER A 113 -10.47 -2.75 8.75
C SER A 113 -9.83 -4.14 8.58
N ALA A 114 -10.55 -5.22 8.86
CA ALA A 114 -10.08 -6.61 8.74
C ALA A 114 -10.63 -7.33 7.51
N GLY A 115 -10.94 -6.64 6.41
CA GLY A 115 -11.51 -7.24 5.22
C GLY A 115 -11.14 -6.54 3.93
N GLU A 116 -11.13 -7.30 2.84
CA GLU A 116 -10.96 -6.78 1.49
C GLU A 116 -12.32 -6.33 0.93
N THR A 117 -12.39 -5.11 0.38
CA THR A 117 -13.63 -4.58 -0.21
C THR A 117 -13.75 -4.89 -1.69
N GLY A 118 -12.67 -5.20 -2.36
CA GLY A 118 -12.60 -5.39 -3.81
C GLY A 118 -12.87 -4.12 -4.61
N THR A 119 -12.80 -2.95 -3.97
CA THR A 119 -13.04 -1.66 -4.61
C THR A 119 -11.88 -1.30 -5.54
N MET A 120 -12.19 -0.58 -6.62
CA MET A 120 -11.27 -0.14 -7.67
C MET A 120 -10.66 -1.28 -8.49
N ILE A 121 -9.75 -0.93 -9.39
CA ILE A 121 -9.08 -1.82 -10.34
C ILE A 121 -7.59 -1.91 -10.04
N GLY A 122 -6.88 -2.79 -10.74
CA GLY A 122 -5.45 -3.03 -10.50
C GLY A 122 -5.19 -3.91 -9.29
N TYR A 123 -3.91 -4.16 -9.00
CA TYR A 123 -3.41 -4.85 -7.80
C TYR A 123 -2.17 -4.10 -7.26
N HIS A 124 -2.39 -2.81 -7.00
CA HIS A 124 -1.33 -1.83 -6.74
C HIS A 124 -0.54 -2.01 -5.43
N SER A 125 -0.95 -2.93 -4.54
CA SER A 125 -0.05 -3.41 -3.47
C SER A 125 1.28 -3.88 -4.06
N THR A 126 1.24 -4.45 -5.27
CA THR A 126 2.41 -4.87 -6.06
C THR A 126 3.34 -3.70 -6.37
N SER A 127 2.81 -2.60 -6.87
CA SER A 127 3.62 -1.41 -7.20
C SER A 127 4.20 -0.74 -5.95
N ILE A 128 3.46 -0.73 -4.83
CA ILE A 128 3.92 -0.20 -3.54
C ILE A 128 5.12 -1.00 -3.03
N ILE A 129 5.04 -2.33 -3.07
CA ILE A 129 6.12 -3.23 -2.63
C ILE A 129 7.35 -3.09 -3.53
N ALA A 130 7.16 -3.10 -4.85
CA ALA A 130 8.24 -2.96 -5.81
C ALA A 130 8.97 -1.61 -5.69
N ASP A 131 8.23 -0.50 -5.55
CA ASP A 131 8.81 0.83 -5.38
C ASP A 131 9.66 0.92 -4.11
N ALA A 132 9.15 0.40 -2.98
CA ALA A 132 9.89 0.33 -1.73
C ALA A 132 11.19 -0.49 -1.89
N TYR A 133 11.11 -1.68 -2.49
CA TYR A 133 12.26 -2.55 -2.68
C TYR A 133 13.34 -1.92 -3.56
N LEU A 134 12.96 -1.35 -4.71
CA LEU A 134 13.88 -0.73 -5.67
C LEU A 134 14.56 0.51 -5.10
N LYS A 135 13.93 1.19 -4.15
CA LYS A 135 14.51 2.33 -3.41
C LYS A 135 15.37 1.91 -2.19
N GLY A 136 15.60 0.61 -2.01
CA GLY A 136 16.47 0.10 -0.96
C GLY A 136 15.79 -0.11 0.40
N ILE A 137 14.46 0.01 0.49
CA ILE A 137 13.69 -0.26 1.71
C ILE A 137 13.39 -1.76 1.73
N ARG A 138 14.06 -2.50 2.64
CA ARG A 138 14.11 -3.97 2.62
C ARG A 138 13.93 -4.59 4.02
N GLY A 139 13.11 -3.99 4.87
CA GLY A 139 12.82 -4.49 6.22
C GLY A 139 11.77 -5.61 6.26
N TYR A 140 11.59 -6.35 5.15
CA TYR A 140 10.65 -7.46 4.98
C TYR A 140 11.28 -8.56 4.13
N ASP A 141 10.67 -9.75 4.12
CA ASP A 141 11.08 -10.85 3.25
C ASP A 141 10.72 -10.54 1.79
N ALA A 142 11.74 -10.23 1.00
CA ALA A 142 11.56 -9.79 -0.38
C ALA A 142 11.18 -10.93 -1.34
N GLU A 143 11.64 -12.15 -1.07
CA GLU A 143 11.28 -13.34 -1.86
C GLU A 143 9.81 -13.69 -1.62
N HIS A 144 9.39 -13.73 -0.35
CA HIS A 144 7.98 -13.88 0.03
C HIS A 144 7.09 -12.79 -0.56
N ALA A 145 7.56 -11.54 -0.55
CA ALA A 145 6.84 -10.43 -1.17
C ALA A 145 6.67 -10.62 -2.69
N LEU A 146 7.72 -11.04 -3.41
CA LEU A 146 7.62 -11.33 -4.84
C LEU A 146 6.66 -12.50 -5.13
N GLU A 147 6.67 -13.54 -4.32
CA GLU A 147 5.70 -14.63 -4.43
C GLU A 147 4.27 -14.14 -4.23
N ALA A 148 4.02 -13.35 -3.19
CA ALA A 148 2.71 -12.74 -2.92
C ALA A 148 2.22 -11.87 -4.09
N MET A 149 3.11 -11.08 -4.70
CA MET A 149 2.80 -10.25 -5.87
C MET A 149 2.37 -11.12 -7.06
N LYS A 150 3.13 -12.16 -7.39
CA LYS A 150 2.84 -13.10 -8.51
C LYS A 150 1.51 -13.82 -8.31
N ILE A 151 1.31 -14.42 -7.14
CA ILE A 151 0.06 -15.14 -6.82
C ILE A 151 -1.14 -14.22 -6.89
N SER A 152 -1.02 -12.98 -6.40
CA SER A 152 -2.11 -12.00 -6.43
C SER A 152 -2.47 -11.58 -7.85
N ALA A 153 -1.48 -11.41 -8.74
CA ALA A 153 -1.70 -11.10 -10.15
C ALA A 153 -2.46 -12.24 -10.86
N GLU A 154 -2.09 -13.50 -10.62
CA GLU A 154 -2.72 -14.68 -11.23
C GLU A 154 -4.15 -14.91 -10.71
N LYS A 155 -4.41 -14.64 -9.43
CA LYS A 155 -5.72 -14.85 -8.79
C LYS A 155 -6.72 -13.72 -8.99
N ASN A 156 -6.30 -12.57 -9.50
CA ASN A 156 -7.16 -11.41 -9.65
C ASN A 156 -8.34 -11.69 -10.59
N LYS A 157 -9.52 -11.82 -10.01
CA LYS A 157 -10.77 -12.20 -10.70
C LYS A 157 -11.41 -11.08 -11.53
N LYS A 158 -10.79 -9.91 -11.62
CA LYS A 158 -11.35 -8.74 -12.36
C LYS A 158 -11.06 -8.79 -13.86
N GLY A 159 -11.02 -9.97 -14.45
CA GLY A 159 -10.72 -10.20 -15.86
C GLY A 159 -9.28 -10.60 -16.12
N ALA A 160 -8.49 -10.90 -15.07
CA ALA A 160 -7.10 -11.32 -15.21
C ALA A 160 -6.94 -12.62 -16.01
N ASP A 161 -7.89 -13.55 -15.90
CA ASP A 161 -7.92 -14.79 -16.68
C ASP A 161 -8.00 -14.54 -18.20
N TYR A 162 -8.77 -13.55 -18.64
CA TYR A 162 -8.80 -13.12 -20.03
C TYR A 162 -7.53 -12.39 -20.43
N TYR A 163 -7.06 -11.49 -19.57
CA TYR A 163 -5.81 -10.76 -19.78
C TYR A 163 -4.61 -11.71 -19.96
N ILE A 164 -4.46 -12.70 -19.10
CA ILE A 164 -3.39 -13.70 -19.17
C ILE A 164 -3.50 -14.57 -20.42
N LYS A 165 -4.72 -15.01 -20.76
CA LYS A 165 -4.92 -15.96 -21.85
C LYS A 165 -4.97 -15.29 -23.21
N GLU A 166 -5.67 -14.15 -23.34
CA GLU A 166 -6.01 -13.53 -24.62
C GLU A 166 -5.19 -12.24 -24.87
N GLY A 167 -4.47 -11.72 -23.87
CA GLY A 167 -3.75 -10.44 -23.95
C GLY A 167 -4.64 -9.21 -23.83
N PHE A 168 -5.95 -9.37 -23.63
CA PHE A 168 -6.91 -8.27 -23.45
C PHE A 168 -8.11 -8.72 -22.62
N ILE A 169 -8.92 -7.74 -22.14
CA ILE A 169 -10.14 -7.99 -21.41
C ILE A 169 -11.32 -7.55 -22.27
N PRO A 170 -12.24 -8.47 -22.65
CA PRO A 170 -13.43 -8.10 -23.42
C PRO A 170 -14.39 -7.22 -22.63
N THR A 171 -15.03 -6.23 -23.29
CA THR A 171 -15.94 -5.28 -22.64
C THR A 171 -17.22 -5.91 -22.09
N ASN A 172 -17.64 -7.04 -22.66
CA ASN A 172 -18.77 -7.82 -22.14
C ASN A 172 -18.44 -8.61 -20.86
N ILE A 173 -17.15 -8.80 -20.56
CA ILE A 173 -16.68 -9.43 -19.33
C ILE A 173 -16.49 -8.35 -18.24
N LYS A 174 -15.91 -7.21 -18.60
CA LYS A 174 -15.66 -6.10 -17.69
C LYS A 174 -15.87 -4.75 -18.37
N LYS A 175 -16.75 -3.92 -17.81
CA LYS A 175 -17.05 -2.59 -18.39
C LYS A 175 -15.82 -1.68 -18.43
N GLU A 176 -15.01 -1.71 -17.36
CA GLU A 176 -13.74 -0.95 -17.26
C GLU A 176 -12.56 -1.72 -17.89
N SER A 177 -12.79 -2.50 -18.95
CA SER A 177 -11.79 -3.41 -19.52
C SER A 177 -10.49 -2.73 -19.91
N VAL A 178 -10.55 -1.55 -20.53
CA VAL A 178 -9.36 -0.80 -20.96
C VAL A 178 -8.55 -0.31 -19.76
N SER A 179 -9.19 0.30 -18.76
CA SER A 179 -8.48 0.75 -17.57
C SER A 179 -7.93 -0.41 -16.75
N CYS A 180 -8.65 -1.53 -16.63
CA CYS A 180 -8.12 -2.73 -15.99
C CYS A 180 -6.89 -3.26 -16.72
N LEU A 181 -6.92 -3.34 -18.05
CA LEU A 181 -5.80 -3.80 -18.85
C LEU A 181 -4.54 -2.94 -18.62
N LEU A 182 -4.69 -1.63 -18.63
CA LEU A 182 -3.56 -0.71 -18.44
C LEU A 182 -2.98 -0.78 -17.03
N GLU A 183 -3.82 -0.89 -16.01
CA GLU A 183 -3.39 -1.04 -14.62
C GLU A 183 -2.69 -2.39 -14.41
N PHE A 184 -3.20 -3.48 -14.95
CA PHE A 184 -2.57 -4.81 -14.86
C PHE A 184 -1.20 -4.83 -15.55
N ALA A 185 -1.09 -4.24 -16.74
CA ALA A 185 0.19 -4.16 -17.44
C ALA A 185 1.25 -3.37 -16.65
N TYR A 186 0.83 -2.33 -15.95
CA TYR A 186 1.71 -1.57 -15.06
C TYR A 186 2.13 -2.39 -13.84
N ASP A 187 1.18 -3.06 -13.18
CA ASP A 187 1.45 -3.89 -12.01
C ASP A 187 2.36 -5.08 -12.36
N ASP A 188 2.16 -5.73 -13.52
CA ASP A 188 3.04 -6.78 -14.04
C ASP A 188 4.45 -6.26 -14.33
N TRP A 189 4.56 -5.05 -14.87
CA TRP A 189 5.86 -4.40 -15.04
C TRP A 189 6.56 -4.21 -13.68
N CYS A 190 5.84 -3.82 -12.63
CA CYS A 190 6.39 -3.71 -11.27
C CYS A 190 6.91 -5.05 -10.74
N ILE A 191 6.15 -6.15 -10.94
CA ILE A 191 6.60 -7.52 -10.61
C ILE A 191 7.91 -7.85 -11.33
N ALA A 192 7.96 -7.58 -12.64
CA ALA A 192 9.14 -7.86 -13.46
C ALA A 192 10.37 -7.06 -12.99
N GLN A 193 10.19 -5.77 -12.60
CA GLN A 193 11.31 -4.97 -12.06
C GLN A 193 11.81 -5.52 -10.72
N MET A 194 10.92 -5.92 -9.83
CA MET A 194 11.32 -6.51 -8.55
C MET A 194 12.00 -7.88 -8.73
N ALA A 195 11.46 -8.74 -9.59
CA ALA A 195 12.06 -10.03 -9.92
C ALA A 195 13.48 -9.85 -10.49
N LYS A 196 13.67 -8.91 -11.43
CA LYS A 196 14.98 -8.58 -12.00
C LYS A 196 15.98 -8.07 -10.95
N ALA A 197 15.51 -7.35 -9.95
CA ALA A 197 16.36 -6.80 -8.88
C ALA A 197 16.73 -7.84 -7.82
N LEU A 198 15.96 -8.90 -7.70
CA LEU A 198 16.24 -10.03 -6.81
C LEU A 198 17.22 -11.06 -7.44
N GLY A 199 17.30 -11.16 -8.76
CA GLY A 199 18.17 -12.04 -9.53
C GLY A 199 17.37 -13.11 -10.27
#